data_a0dbb301d2dae4f8ab2a9237ef26dd03
#
_entry.id   a0dbb301d2dae4f8ab2a9237ef26dd03
#
_cell.length_a   1.000
_cell.length_b   1.000
_cell.length_c   1.000
_cell.angle_alpha   90.00
_cell.angle_beta   90.00
_cell.angle_gamma   90.00
#
_symmetry.space_group_name_H-M   'P 1'
#
loop_
_entity.id
_entity.type
_entity.pdbx_description
1 polymer ?
#
loop_
_entity_poly.entity_id
_entity_poly.type
_entity_poly.pdbx_seq_one_letter_code
_entity_poly.pdbx_strand_id
1 'polypeptide(L)'
;MARAIVVILLWGFGRLAAQAPAVPQVVTPFPKGLSGTLVFQSDRAGPDNPQGRARIYTLALATGALAPLTRGRDHRDESPRWSPDGTRIAFKSNRGGGQYDLWVMNADGSNPVRITDHPAHDHDPAWMPDGESLIFSSERDSRSDLYRVRLSDRRVERLTHHFVGRAIMANVSLDGRSVAFAAQTLQRLQFWEFQVHVLDLATGQTRALDNTGGACWPAWSPDGRSFANVLLASEPSTIQVRAADGSGARTVRGDASLWHYYPEWSPDGRWLALSVSPQHHDGQDWDLAIMPADGSRPAVRLTMGAGNDRGPDWKP
;
A
#
# COMPACT_ATOMS: atom_id res chain seq x y z
N MET A 1 75.54 -16.32 10.89
CA MET A 1 74.79 -15.29 11.62
C MET A 1 73.97 -14.54 10.61
N ALA A 2 72.72 -14.94 10.44
CA ALA A 2 71.78 -14.28 9.51
C ALA A 2 70.72 -13.53 10.35
N ARG A 3 70.66 -12.21 10.23
CA ARG A 3 69.67 -11.34 10.86
C ARG A 3 68.37 -11.38 10.05
N ALA A 4 67.30 -11.88 10.66
CA ALA A 4 65.94 -11.77 10.14
C ALA A 4 65.39 -10.33 10.34
N ILE A 5 64.98 -9.71 9.26
CA ILE A 5 64.26 -8.42 9.27
C ILE A 5 62.76 -8.76 9.35
N VAL A 6 62.13 -8.40 10.47
CA VAL A 6 60.66 -8.46 10.65
C VAL A 6 60.08 -7.19 10.07
N VAL A 7 59.33 -7.31 8.97
CA VAL A 7 58.53 -6.20 8.42
C VAL A 7 57.14 -6.26 9.05
N ILE A 8 56.84 -5.30 9.91
CA ILE A 8 55.49 -5.11 10.47
C ILE A 8 54.70 -4.32 9.45
N LEU A 9 53.75 -4.99 8.76
CA LEU A 9 52.74 -4.36 7.95
C LEU A 9 51.63 -3.84 8.86
N LEU A 10 51.60 -2.52 9.09
CA LEU A 10 50.49 -1.81 9.70
C LEU A 10 49.34 -1.74 8.69
N TRP A 11 48.34 -2.59 8.89
CA TRP A 11 47.06 -2.43 8.22
C TRP A 11 46.33 -1.23 8.83
N GLY A 12 46.31 -0.11 8.08
CA GLY A 12 45.44 1.01 8.39
C GLY A 12 43.98 0.62 8.17
N PHE A 13 43.24 0.39 9.24
CA PHE A 13 41.79 0.35 9.17
C PHE A 13 41.29 1.76 8.85
N GLY A 14 41.13 2.05 7.56
CA GLY A 14 40.35 3.16 7.10
C GLY A 14 38.91 2.95 7.59
N ARG A 15 38.46 3.77 8.56
CA ARG A 15 37.04 3.88 8.88
C ARG A 15 36.36 4.32 7.59
N LEU A 16 35.64 3.41 6.94
CA LEU A 16 34.59 3.79 5.99
C LEU A 16 33.62 4.68 6.80
N ALA A 17 33.69 6.00 6.54
CA ALA A 17 32.66 6.91 7.01
C ALA A 17 31.33 6.38 6.46
N ALA A 18 30.45 5.95 7.35
CA ALA A 18 29.08 5.62 6.96
C ALA A 18 28.54 6.85 6.23
N GLN A 19 28.29 6.71 4.95
CA GLN A 19 27.66 7.74 4.16
C GLN A 19 26.33 8.07 4.83
N ALA A 20 26.13 9.34 5.20
CA ALA A 20 24.85 9.78 5.72
C ALA A 20 23.76 9.33 4.74
N PRO A 21 22.65 8.75 5.22
CA PRO A 21 21.59 8.29 4.33
C PRO A 21 21.19 9.44 3.42
N ALA A 22 21.19 9.17 2.12
CA ALA A 22 20.81 10.16 1.12
C ALA A 22 19.41 10.69 1.48
N VAL A 23 19.27 12.00 1.59
CA VAL A 23 17.97 12.65 1.75
C VAL A 23 17.08 12.16 0.61
N PRO A 24 15.85 11.69 0.88
CA PRO A 24 14.96 11.22 -0.16
C PRO A 24 14.80 12.31 -1.21
N GLN A 25 15.18 12.00 -2.44
CA GLN A 25 15.03 12.94 -3.52
C GLN A 25 13.61 12.82 -4.06
N VAL A 26 12.84 13.86 -3.88
CA VAL A 26 11.59 14.05 -4.61
C VAL A 26 11.95 14.49 -6.02
N VAL A 27 11.47 13.79 -7.03
CA VAL A 27 11.75 14.10 -8.44
C VAL A 27 10.86 15.24 -8.87
N THR A 28 11.43 16.40 -9.09
CA THR A 28 10.70 17.57 -9.59
C THR A 28 11.21 17.99 -10.98
N PRO A 29 10.39 18.63 -11.85
CA PRO A 29 9.01 19.04 -11.58
C PRO A 29 7.99 17.91 -11.76
N PHE A 30 6.96 17.92 -10.93
CA PHE A 30 5.81 17.04 -11.12
C PHE A 30 5.02 17.41 -12.38
N PRO A 31 4.25 16.45 -12.95
CA PRO A 31 3.32 16.76 -14.03
C PRO A 31 2.40 17.93 -13.66
N LYS A 32 2.19 18.87 -14.59
CA LYS A 32 1.33 20.03 -14.36
C LYS A 32 -0.11 19.58 -14.04
N GLY A 33 -0.73 20.25 -13.09
CA GLY A 33 -2.11 19.99 -12.67
C GLY A 33 -2.27 18.92 -11.60
N LEU A 34 -1.17 18.40 -11.05
CA LEU A 34 -1.23 17.55 -9.86
C LEU A 34 -1.50 18.39 -8.61
N SER A 35 -2.42 17.94 -7.78
CA SER A 35 -2.74 18.55 -6.50
C SER A 35 -3.07 17.49 -5.46
N GLY A 36 -3.18 17.90 -4.21
CA GLY A 36 -3.47 17.01 -3.09
C GLY A 36 -2.22 16.48 -2.40
N THR A 37 -2.43 15.49 -1.55
CA THR A 37 -1.40 14.90 -0.71
C THR A 37 -1.50 13.38 -0.78
N LEU A 38 -0.41 12.71 -1.06
CA LEU A 38 -0.30 11.27 -0.90
C LEU A 38 0.11 10.95 0.53
N VAL A 39 -0.50 9.93 1.13
CA VAL A 39 0.02 9.22 2.30
C VAL A 39 0.57 7.88 1.85
N PHE A 40 1.67 7.42 2.43
CA PHE A 40 2.31 6.16 2.05
C PHE A 40 3.21 5.65 3.18
N GLN A 41 3.62 4.39 3.10
CA GLN A 41 4.62 3.82 3.99
C GLN A 41 6.01 3.92 3.38
N SER A 42 7.02 4.15 4.23
CA SER A 42 8.43 4.13 3.84
C SER A 42 9.30 3.60 4.97
N ASP A 43 10.30 2.83 4.62
CA ASP A 43 11.28 2.29 5.57
C ASP A 43 12.62 3.05 5.56
N ARG A 44 12.62 4.26 4.99
CA ARG A 44 13.83 5.09 4.92
C ARG A 44 14.45 5.30 6.29
N ALA A 45 15.75 5.01 6.37
CA ALA A 45 16.53 5.23 7.58
C ALA A 45 16.79 6.73 7.81
N GLY A 46 16.88 7.14 9.06
CA GLY A 46 17.20 8.52 9.45
C GLY A 46 17.42 8.63 10.96
N PRO A 47 17.68 9.83 11.50
CA PRO A 47 17.93 10.02 12.92
C PRO A 47 16.80 9.49 13.81
N ASP A 48 15.54 9.66 13.38
CA ASP A 48 14.35 9.19 14.10
C ASP A 48 13.95 7.75 13.75
N ASN A 49 14.57 7.15 12.73
CA ASN A 49 14.31 5.79 12.26
C ASN A 49 15.62 5.07 11.88
N PRO A 50 16.57 4.88 12.80
CA PRO A 50 17.90 4.36 12.47
C PRO A 50 17.89 2.90 12.00
N GLN A 51 16.82 2.15 12.27
CA GLN A 51 16.66 0.75 11.87
C GLN A 51 15.93 0.57 10.54
N GLY A 52 15.52 1.65 9.86
CA GLY A 52 14.76 1.57 8.62
C GLY A 52 13.46 0.78 8.77
N ARG A 53 12.69 1.01 9.83
CA ARG A 53 11.38 0.38 9.99
C ARG A 53 10.35 1.18 9.21
N ALA A 54 9.33 0.51 8.68
CA ALA A 54 8.25 1.17 7.96
C ALA A 54 7.56 2.23 8.85
N ARG A 55 7.37 3.43 8.28
CA ARG A 55 6.71 4.60 8.87
C ARG A 55 5.77 5.22 7.86
N ILE A 56 4.82 5.98 8.34
CA ILE A 56 3.89 6.71 7.48
C ILE A 56 4.45 8.09 7.19
N TYR A 57 4.42 8.44 5.91
CA TYR A 57 4.86 9.72 5.36
C TYR A 57 3.74 10.35 4.54
N THR A 58 3.84 11.65 4.35
CA THR A 58 3.04 12.39 3.35
C THR A 58 3.94 13.05 2.31
N LEU A 59 3.42 13.14 1.08
CA LEU A 59 4.00 13.89 -0.02
C LEU A 59 2.97 14.88 -0.56
N ALA A 60 3.22 16.16 -0.38
CA ALA A 60 2.39 17.22 -0.95
C ALA A 60 2.73 17.41 -2.43
N LEU A 61 1.80 17.10 -3.34
CA LEU A 61 2.06 17.10 -4.78
C LEU A 61 2.25 18.49 -5.38
N ALA A 62 1.69 19.52 -4.75
CA ALA A 62 1.89 20.91 -5.22
C ALA A 62 3.29 21.46 -4.98
N THR A 63 3.98 20.98 -3.93
CA THR A 63 5.28 21.55 -3.48
C THR A 63 6.42 20.55 -3.49
N GLY A 64 6.13 19.25 -3.56
CA GLY A 64 7.10 18.18 -3.35
C GLY A 64 7.50 18.03 -1.87
N ALA A 65 6.81 18.68 -0.93
CA ALA A 65 7.13 18.57 0.48
C ALA A 65 6.85 17.17 1.00
N LEU A 66 7.88 16.54 1.55
CA LEU A 66 7.87 15.20 2.12
C LEU A 66 8.01 15.30 3.64
N ALA A 67 7.08 14.70 4.39
CA ALA A 67 7.08 14.75 5.84
C ALA A 67 6.73 13.40 6.48
N PRO A 68 7.46 12.96 7.54
CA PRO A 68 7.07 11.82 8.35
C PRO A 68 5.88 12.18 9.24
N LEU A 69 4.84 11.35 9.26
CA LEU A 69 3.71 11.46 10.19
C LEU A 69 3.93 10.60 11.44
N THR A 70 4.53 9.41 11.31
CA THR A 70 4.77 8.54 12.46
C THR A 70 6.25 8.40 12.76
N ARG A 71 6.55 8.24 14.06
CA ARG A 71 7.91 8.15 14.60
C ARG A 71 7.99 7.04 15.63
N GLY A 72 9.20 6.66 16.02
CA GLY A 72 9.45 5.63 17.02
C GLY A 72 10.53 4.66 16.55
N ARG A 73 10.98 3.74 17.43
CA ARG A 73 12.12 2.86 17.13
C ARG A 73 11.74 1.38 17.07
N ASP A 74 10.64 0.99 17.71
CA ASP A 74 10.40 -0.41 18.06
C ASP A 74 9.21 -1.05 17.33
N HIS A 75 8.55 -0.34 16.44
CA HIS A 75 7.36 -0.81 15.73
C HIS A 75 7.42 -0.48 14.23
N ARG A 76 6.46 -0.98 13.49
CA ARG A 76 6.20 -0.65 12.09
C ARG A 76 4.81 -0.08 11.94
N ASP A 77 4.66 0.93 11.10
CA ASP A 77 3.39 1.53 10.69
C ASP A 77 3.28 1.41 9.18
N GLU A 78 2.24 0.74 8.71
CA GLU A 78 2.13 0.32 7.30
C GLU A 78 0.69 0.45 6.79
N SER A 79 0.51 0.38 5.47
CA SER A 79 -0.79 0.38 4.77
C SER A 79 -1.69 1.56 5.16
N PRO A 80 -1.22 2.82 5.09
CA PRO A 80 -2.05 3.97 5.45
C PRO A 80 -3.18 4.21 4.45
N ARG A 81 -4.33 4.69 4.96
CA ARG A 81 -5.51 5.08 4.17
C ARG A 81 -6.15 6.33 4.72
N TRP A 82 -6.37 7.34 3.88
CA TRP A 82 -7.14 8.54 4.23
C TRP A 82 -8.59 8.21 4.53
N SER A 83 -9.17 8.84 5.54
CA SER A 83 -10.62 8.85 5.70
C SER A 83 -11.30 9.62 4.56
N PRO A 84 -12.57 9.33 4.24
CA PRO A 84 -13.27 9.99 3.14
C PRO A 84 -13.34 11.51 3.24
N ASP A 85 -13.33 12.05 4.45
CA ASP A 85 -13.28 13.49 4.73
C ASP A 85 -11.85 14.07 4.77
N GLY A 86 -10.82 13.23 4.61
CA GLY A 86 -9.42 13.63 4.64
C GLY A 86 -8.91 14.13 6.00
N THR A 87 -9.65 13.91 7.09
CA THR A 87 -9.28 14.39 8.44
C THR A 87 -8.52 13.37 9.29
N ARG A 88 -8.60 12.08 8.92
CA ARG A 88 -7.98 10.96 9.63
C ARG A 88 -7.23 10.03 8.69
N ILE A 89 -6.36 9.21 9.28
CA ILE A 89 -5.62 8.15 8.56
C ILE A 89 -5.78 6.86 9.35
N ALA A 90 -6.29 5.81 8.70
CA ALA A 90 -6.24 4.44 9.21
C ALA A 90 -4.94 3.77 8.74
N PHE A 91 -4.35 2.92 9.56
CA PHE A 91 -3.13 2.18 9.24
C PHE A 91 -3.01 0.93 10.11
N LYS A 92 -2.14 -0.01 9.71
CA LYS A 92 -1.77 -1.12 10.57
C LYS A 92 -0.47 -0.80 11.32
N SER A 93 -0.38 -1.24 12.56
CA SER A 93 0.80 -1.07 13.39
C SER A 93 0.99 -2.21 14.37
N ASN A 94 2.24 -2.59 14.62
CA ASN A 94 2.60 -3.55 15.66
C ASN A 94 3.15 -2.88 16.94
N ARG A 95 2.84 -1.59 17.16
CA ARG A 95 3.31 -0.81 18.33
C ARG A 95 2.78 -1.29 19.68
N GLY A 96 1.85 -2.22 19.72
CA GLY A 96 1.30 -2.79 20.94
C GLY A 96 1.92 -4.12 21.37
N GLY A 97 2.92 -4.67 20.64
CA GLY A 97 3.60 -5.89 21.05
C GLY A 97 3.44 -7.09 20.11
N GLY A 98 4.00 -7.02 18.92
CA GLY A 98 4.23 -8.19 18.04
C GLY A 98 3.21 -8.37 16.93
N GLN A 99 1.90 -8.34 17.22
CA GLN A 99 0.85 -8.46 16.20
C GLN A 99 0.55 -7.12 15.55
N TYR A 100 0.11 -7.16 14.30
CA TYR A 100 -0.45 -5.99 13.65
C TYR A 100 -1.90 -5.82 14.02
N ASP A 101 -2.24 -4.62 14.45
CA ASP A 101 -3.60 -4.15 14.68
C ASP A 101 -3.89 -2.92 13.86
N LEU A 102 -5.16 -2.58 13.72
CA LEU A 102 -5.59 -1.35 13.08
C LEU A 102 -5.52 -0.19 14.06
N TRP A 103 -5.05 0.92 13.57
CA TRP A 103 -4.93 2.18 14.27
C TRP A 103 -5.54 3.30 13.41
N VAL A 104 -6.02 4.34 14.07
CA VAL A 104 -6.49 5.58 13.42
C VAL A 104 -5.80 6.75 14.10
N MET A 105 -5.33 7.69 13.31
CA MET A 105 -4.74 8.96 13.78
C MET A 105 -5.35 10.14 13.04
N ASN A 106 -5.14 11.36 13.55
CA ASN A 106 -5.46 12.58 12.83
C ASN A 106 -4.60 12.73 11.57
N ALA A 107 -5.04 13.56 10.62
CA ALA A 107 -4.34 13.83 9.36
C ALA A 107 -2.91 14.38 9.54
N ASP A 108 -2.63 15.01 10.66
CA ASP A 108 -1.32 15.55 11.04
C ASP A 108 -0.41 14.54 11.78
N GLY A 109 -0.87 13.29 11.94
CA GLY A 109 -0.17 12.22 12.66
C GLY A 109 -0.40 12.23 14.18
N SER A 110 -1.15 13.17 14.72
CA SER A 110 -1.47 13.25 16.15
C SER A 110 -2.55 12.23 16.57
N ASN A 111 -2.64 11.97 17.88
CA ASN A 111 -3.66 11.14 18.51
C ASN A 111 -3.86 9.72 17.89
N PRO A 112 -2.82 8.89 17.74
CA PRO A 112 -2.98 7.54 17.27
C PRO A 112 -3.75 6.68 18.29
N VAL A 113 -4.88 6.10 17.87
CA VAL A 113 -5.76 5.26 18.68
C VAL A 113 -5.80 3.87 18.09
N ARG A 114 -5.55 2.84 18.92
CA ARG A 114 -5.71 1.42 18.54
C ARG A 114 -7.18 1.10 18.37
N ILE A 115 -7.57 0.52 17.24
CA ILE A 115 -8.96 0.21 16.90
C ILE A 115 -9.27 -1.26 17.11
N THR A 116 -8.37 -2.15 16.72
CA THR A 116 -8.51 -3.59 16.97
C THR A 116 -7.49 -4.07 18.00
N ASP A 117 -7.83 -5.19 18.68
CA ASP A 117 -7.00 -5.81 19.71
C ASP A 117 -7.28 -7.32 19.70
N HIS A 118 -6.68 -8.03 18.74
CA HIS A 118 -6.84 -9.46 18.58
C HIS A 118 -5.46 -10.14 18.50
N PRO A 119 -5.29 -11.40 19.00
CA PRO A 119 -4.01 -12.11 18.89
C PRO A 119 -3.57 -12.42 17.45
N ALA A 120 -4.48 -12.46 16.48
CA ALA A 120 -4.15 -12.59 15.06
C ALA A 120 -3.87 -11.23 14.43
N HIS A 121 -3.18 -11.24 13.28
CA HIS A 121 -2.90 -10.04 12.52
C HIS A 121 -4.17 -9.45 11.89
N ASP A 122 -4.35 -8.14 12.05
CA ASP A 122 -5.32 -7.33 11.34
C ASP A 122 -4.56 -6.37 10.41
N HIS A 123 -4.92 -6.34 9.12
CA HIS A 123 -4.17 -5.60 8.10
C HIS A 123 -5.06 -5.10 6.97
N ASP A 124 -4.48 -4.26 6.08
CA ASP A 124 -5.10 -3.69 4.88
C ASP A 124 -6.43 -2.96 5.17
N PRO A 125 -6.43 -1.91 6.03
CA PRO A 125 -7.65 -1.16 6.33
C PRO A 125 -8.18 -0.44 5.09
N ALA A 126 -9.51 -0.42 4.94
CA ALA A 126 -10.24 0.38 3.97
C ALA A 126 -11.41 1.09 4.66
N TRP A 127 -11.57 2.38 4.43
CA TRP A 127 -12.65 3.13 5.02
C TRP A 127 -13.99 2.83 4.36
N MET A 128 -15.05 2.75 5.17
CA MET A 128 -16.40 2.93 4.66
C MET A 128 -16.61 4.40 4.31
N PRO A 129 -17.44 4.73 3.27
CA PRO A 129 -17.66 6.11 2.84
C PRO A 129 -18.26 7.04 3.90
N ASP A 130 -18.94 6.48 4.91
CA ASP A 130 -19.46 7.24 6.06
C ASP A 130 -18.37 7.69 7.05
N GLY A 131 -17.15 7.14 6.92
CA GLY A 131 -16.05 7.41 7.83
C GLY A 131 -16.23 6.86 9.25
N GLU A 132 -17.24 6.01 9.48
CA GLU A 132 -17.58 5.48 10.81
C GLU A 132 -17.07 4.04 11.02
N SER A 133 -16.68 3.35 9.95
CA SER A 133 -16.23 1.97 9.99
C SER A 133 -15.03 1.75 9.08
N LEU A 134 -14.24 0.71 9.42
CA LEU A 134 -13.18 0.18 8.56
C LEU A 134 -13.52 -1.25 8.15
N ILE A 135 -13.25 -1.59 6.89
CA ILE A 135 -13.14 -2.97 6.42
C ILE A 135 -11.66 -3.33 6.42
N PHE A 136 -11.35 -4.56 6.79
CA PHE A 136 -9.97 -5.02 6.93
C PHE A 136 -9.85 -6.52 6.72
N SER A 137 -8.64 -6.97 6.46
CA SER A 137 -8.28 -8.38 6.42
C SER A 137 -7.82 -8.85 7.79
N SER A 138 -8.26 -10.02 8.24
CA SER A 138 -7.86 -10.61 9.52
C SER A 138 -7.69 -12.12 9.41
N GLU A 139 -6.71 -12.65 10.14
CA GLU A 139 -6.41 -14.07 10.21
C GLU A 139 -7.03 -14.73 11.46
N ARG A 140 -8.01 -14.09 12.13
CA ARG A 140 -8.60 -14.54 13.40
C ARG A 140 -9.35 -15.88 13.32
N ASP A 141 -9.80 -16.29 12.15
CA ASP A 141 -10.54 -17.54 11.93
C ASP A 141 -9.74 -18.54 11.08
N SER A 142 -8.44 -18.68 11.34
CA SER A 142 -7.49 -19.64 10.72
C SER A 142 -7.09 -19.33 9.27
N ARG A 143 -7.72 -18.36 8.62
CA ARG A 143 -7.39 -17.87 7.28
C ARG A 143 -7.72 -16.39 7.18
N SER A 144 -7.22 -15.72 6.16
CA SER A 144 -7.55 -14.32 5.96
C SER A 144 -8.96 -14.16 5.41
N ASP A 145 -9.79 -13.44 6.14
CA ASP A 145 -11.17 -13.08 5.78
C ASP A 145 -11.35 -11.56 5.91
N LEU A 146 -12.42 -11.02 5.30
CA LEU A 146 -12.78 -9.62 5.47
C LEU A 146 -13.70 -9.43 6.67
N TYR A 147 -13.38 -8.43 7.46
CA TYR A 147 -14.13 -8.01 8.64
C TYR A 147 -14.45 -6.52 8.54
N ARG A 148 -15.50 -6.11 9.23
CA ARG A 148 -15.81 -4.70 9.48
C ARG A 148 -15.67 -4.40 10.97
N VAL A 149 -15.02 -3.27 11.31
CA VAL A 149 -15.01 -2.73 12.66
C VAL A 149 -15.67 -1.36 12.68
N ARG A 150 -16.64 -1.15 13.57
CA ARG A 150 -17.23 0.16 13.83
C ARG A 150 -16.35 0.92 14.81
N LEU A 151 -16.03 2.19 14.50
CA LEU A 151 -15.09 2.96 15.32
C LEU A 151 -15.65 3.38 16.67
N SER A 152 -16.97 3.61 16.77
CA SER A 152 -17.62 4.13 17.98
C SER A 152 -17.64 3.13 19.15
N ASP A 153 -17.89 1.85 18.87
CA ASP A 153 -18.03 0.79 19.88
C ASP A 153 -17.05 -0.38 19.68
N ARG A 154 -16.23 -0.31 18.62
CA ARG A 154 -15.24 -1.34 18.23
C ARG A 154 -15.84 -2.72 17.98
N ARG A 155 -17.12 -2.78 17.67
CA ARG A 155 -17.77 -4.03 17.28
C ARG A 155 -17.20 -4.52 15.97
N VAL A 156 -16.72 -5.76 15.97
CA VAL A 156 -16.18 -6.46 14.80
C VAL A 156 -17.17 -7.48 14.30
N GLU A 157 -17.40 -7.53 13.00
CA GLU A 157 -18.21 -8.54 12.32
C GLU A 157 -17.47 -9.07 11.09
N ARG A 158 -17.59 -10.38 10.82
CA ARG A 158 -17.05 -11.00 9.61
C ARG A 158 -17.99 -10.72 8.44
N LEU A 159 -17.43 -10.42 7.27
CA LEU A 159 -18.20 -10.13 6.05
C LEU A 159 -18.19 -11.31 5.07
N THR A 160 -17.09 -12.05 4.99
CA THR A 160 -16.91 -13.14 4.01
C THR A 160 -17.30 -14.51 4.57
N HIS A 161 -18.49 -14.61 5.22
CA HIS A 161 -18.97 -15.88 5.83
C HIS A 161 -19.08 -17.03 4.85
N HIS A 162 -19.51 -16.76 3.61
CA HIS A 162 -19.79 -17.76 2.59
C HIS A 162 -18.65 -17.91 1.57
N PHE A 163 -17.59 -17.12 1.70
CA PHE A 163 -16.46 -17.22 0.81
C PHE A 163 -15.51 -18.34 1.26
N VAL A 164 -15.14 -19.22 0.33
CA VAL A 164 -14.23 -20.34 0.62
C VAL A 164 -12.88 -20.04 -0.03
N GLY A 165 -11.93 -19.55 0.79
CA GLY A 165 -10.61 -19.13 0.35
C GLY A 165 -10.02 -18.07 1.27
N ARG A 166 -9.01 -17.34 0.78
CA ARG A 166 -8.44 -16.15 1.44
C ARG A 166 -9.02 -14.90 0.80
N ALA A 167 -9.42 -13.94 1.60
CA ALA A 167 -9.91 -12.64 1.17
C ALA A 167 -9.03 -11.55 1.82
N ILE A 168 -8.35 -10.75 1.00
CA ILE A 168 -7.39 -9.72 1.44
C ILE A 168 -7.47 -8.49 0.55
N MET A 169 -6.82 -7.39 0.96
CA MET A 169 -6.64 -6.17 0.14
C MET A 169 -7.98 -5.56 -0.28
N ALA A 170 -8.85 -5.33 0.71
CA ALA A 170 -10.17 -4.77 0.48
C ALA A 170 -10.10 -3.30 0.02
N ASN A 171 -10.99 -2.94 -0.91
CA ASN A 171 -11.25 -1.57 -1.31
C ASN A 171 -12.76 -1.37 -1.46
N VAL A 172 -13.31 -0.36 -0.81
CA VAL A 172 -14.75 -0.12 -0.72
C VAL A 172 -15.20 0.81 -1.85
N SER A 173 -16.34 0.48 -2.50
CA SER A 173 -16.94 1.37 -3.49
C SER A 173 -17.43 2.66 -2.84
N LEU A 174 -17.43 3.78 -3.59
CA LEU A 174 -17.80 5.09 -3.06
C LEU A 174 -19.24 5.16 -2.53
N ASP A 175 -20.14 4.34 -3.07
CA ASP A 175 -21.54 4.23 -2.58
C ASP A 175 -21.68 3.34 -1.33
N GLY A 176 -20.60 2.72 -0.88
CA GLY A 176 -20.57 1.86 0.29
C GLY A 176 -21.31 0.53 0.15
N ARG A 177 -21.69 0.12 -1.06
CA ARG A 177 -22.47 -1.10 -1.29
C ARG A 177 -21.65 -2.32 -1.62
N SER A 178 -20.44 -2.11 -2.14
CA SER A 178 -19.58 -3.18 -2.63
C SER A 178 -18.16 -3.08 -2.10
N VAL A 179 -17.51 -4.22 -1.93
CA VAL A 179 -16.11 -4.32 -1.59
C VAL A 179 -15.40 -5.15 -2.64
N ALA A 180 -14.48 -4.55 -3.36
CA ALA A 180 -13.53 -5.28 -4.19
C ALA A 180 -12.41 -5.81 -3.32
N PHE A 181 -11.96 -7.04 -3.55
CA PHE A 181 -10.89 -7.64 -2.78
C PHE A 181 -10.09 -8.65 -3.60
N ALA A 182 -8.85 -8.90 -3.20
CA ALA A 182 -8.07 -9.98 -3.77
C ALA A 182 -8.45 -11.30 -3.09
N ALA A 183 -8.85 -12.27 -3.89
CA ALA A 183 -9.32 -13.56 -3.45
C ALA A 183 -8.40 -14.68 -3.93
N GLN A 184 -8.06 -15.61 -3.06
CA GLN A 184 -7.38 -16.85 -3.40
C GLN A 184 -8.27 -18.02 -3.00
N THR A 185 -8.84 -18.71 -3.97
CA THR A 185 -9.73 -19.85 -3.72
C THR A 185 -8.93 -21.11 -3.40
N LEU A 186 -9.56 -22.11 -2.78
CA LEU A 186 -8.90 -23.39 -2.46
C LEU A 186 -8.39 -24.16 -3.69
N GLN A 187 -8.89 -23.84 -4.86
CA GLN A 187 -8.44 -24.43 -6.13
C GLN A 187 -7.20 -23.72 -6.70
N ARG A 188 -6.85 -22.55 -6.17
CA ARG A 188 -5.79 -21.67 -6.63
C ARG A 188 -4.97 -21.19 -5.43
N LEU A 189 -3.96 -21.97 -5.05
CA LEU A 189 -3.20 -21.74 -3.82
C LEU A 189 -1.84 -21.06 -4.06
N GLN A 190 -1.50 -20.78 -5.31
CA GLN A 190 -0.25 -20.10 -5.63
C GLN A 190 -0.39 -18.60 -5.50
N PHE A 191 0.64 -17.89 -5.06
CA PHE A 191 0.59 -16.46 -4.81
C PHE A 191 0.14 -15.64 -6.04
N TRP A 192 0.51 -16.05 -7.24
CA TRP A 192 0.12 -15.40 -8.50
C TRP A 192 -1.28 -15.76 -9.01
N GLU A 193 -2.03 -16.56 -8.27
CA GLU A 193 -3.38 -16.99 -8.66
C GLU A 193 -4.51 -16.20 -7.99
N PHE A 194 -4.19 -15.05 -7.41
CA PHE A 194 -5.22 -14.15 -6.91
C PHE A 194 -6.18 -13.72 -8.03
N GLN A 195 -7.43 -13.53 -7.66
CA GLN A 195 -8.48 -12.96 -8.52
C GLN A 195 -9.14 -11.80 -7.80
N VAL A 196 -9.60 -10.80 -8.54
CA VAL A 196 -10.45 -9.77 -7.95
C VAL A 196 -11.87 -10.28 -7.85
N HIS A 197 -12.40 -10.28 -6.64
CA HIS A 197 -13.80 -10.53 -6.33
C HIS A 197 -14.48 -9.27 -5.84
N VAL A 198 -15.80 -9.22 -5.98
CA VAL A 198 -16.64 -8.18 -5.39
C VAL A 198 -17.62 -8.83 -4.45
N LEU A 199 -17.66 -8.33 -3.21
CA LEU A 199 -18.64 -8.64 -2.18
C LEU A 199 -19.74 -7.58 -2.23
N ASP A 200 -20.99 -8.00 -2.33
CA ASP A 200 -22.16 -7.17 -2.10
C ASP A 200 -22.45 -7.15 -0.58
N LEU A 201 -22.40 -5.96 0.03
CA LEU A 201 -22.55 -5.82 1.48
C LEU A 201 -23.98 -6.01 1.99
N ALA A 202 -24.98 -5.87 1.13
CA ALA A 202 -26.38 -6.08 1.51
C ALA A 202 -26.75 -7.57 1.53
N THR A 203 -26.19 -8.35 0.59
CA THR A 203 -26.52 -9.77 0.44
C THR A 203 -25.47 -10.71 1.00
N GLY A 204 -24.24 -10.22 1.23
CA GLY A 204 -23.08 -11.05 1.62
C GLY A 204 -22.58 -11.97 0.50
N GLN A 205 -23.09 -11.81 -0.73
CA GLN A 205 -22.66 -12.63 -1.85
C GLN A 205 -21.40 -12.09 -2.50
N THR A 206 -20.56 -13.02 -2.98
CA THR A 206 -19.33 -12.68 -3.70
C THR A 206 -19.40 -13.16 -5.13
N ARG A 207 -18.84 -12.39 -6.05
CA ARG A 207 -18.65 -12.78 -7.46
C ARG A 207 -17.22 -12.50 -7.90
N ALA A 208 -16.64 -13.40 -8.67
CA ALA A 208 -15.38 -13.14 -9.35
C ALA A 208 -15.61 -12.14 -10.50
N LEU A 209 -14.68 -11.22 -10.71
CA LEU A 209 -14.75 -10.25 -11.81
C LEU A 209 -14.12 -10.80 -13.09
N ASP A 210 -13.17 -11.70 -12.97
CA ASP A 210 -12.60 -12.41 -14.09
C ASP A 210 -12.12 -13.81 -13.69
N ASN A 211 -11.84 -14.64 -14.69
CA ASN A 211 -11.32 -15.98 -14.50
C ASN A 211 -9.84 -16.10 -14.89
N THR A 212 -9.16 -14.99 -15.19
CA THR A 212 -7.82 -15.03 -15.76
C THR A 212 -6.73 -15.30 -14.71
N GLY A 213 -7.01 -15.07 -13.42
CA GLY A 213 -6.03 -15.20 -12.33
C GLY A 213 -4.94 -14.13 -12.37
N GLY A 214 -4.17 -14.04 -11.30
CA GLY A 214 -3.06 -13.10 -11.21
C GLY A 214 -3.46 -11.63 -11.09
N ALA A 215 -4.62 -11.33 -10.48
CA ALA A 215 -5.06 -9.96 -10.23
C ALA A 215 -5.21 -9.69 -8.73
N CYS A 216 -4.61 -8.57 -8.24
CA CYS A 216 -4.66 -8.16 -6.84
C CYS A 216 -4.67 -6.63 -6.70
N TRP A 217 -4.77 -6.13 -5.46
CA TRP A 217 -4.85 -4.71 -5.12
C TRP A 217 -5.88 -3.94 -5.95
N PRO A 218 -7.17 -4.30 -5.85
CA PRO A 218 -8.21 -3.53 -6.52
C PRO A 218 -8.37 -2.15 -5.89
N ALA A 219 -8.58 -1.12 -6.72
CA ALA A 219 -8.89 0.24 -6.32
C ALA A 219 -10.04 0.79 -7.16
N TRP A 220 -11.16 1.17 -6.53
CA TRP A 220 -12.29 1.78 -7.20
C TRP A 220 -11.97 3.17 -7.72
N SER A 221 -12.42 3.49 -8.92
CA SER A 221 -12.40 4.87 -9.41
C SER A 221 -13.36 5.75 -8.61
N PRO A 222 -13.07 7.06 -8.46
CA PRO A 222 -13.90 7.95 -7.65
C PRO A 222 -15.32 8.15 -8.20
N ASP A 223 -15.61 7.80 -9.45
CA ASP A 223 -16.94 7.79 -10.03
C ASP A 223 -17.68 6.44 -9.86
N GLY A 224 -17.02 5.43 -9.29
CA GLY A 224 -17.56 4.09 -9.06
C GLY A 224 -17.79 3.26 -10.33
N ARG A 225 -17.38 3.75 -11.51
CA ARG A 225 -17.65 3.08 -12.80
C ARG A 225 -16.57 2.11 -13.23
N SER A 226 -15.38 2.23 -12.64
CA SER A 226 -14.21 1.43 -12.99
C SER A 226 -13.45 1.02 -11.73
N PHE A 227 -12.51 0.11 -11.89
CA PHE A 227 -11.47 -0.11 -10.90
C PHE A 227 -10.15 -0.43 -11.58
N ALA A 228 -9.06 -0.09 -10.89
CA ALA A 228 -7.72 -0.48 -11.25
C ALA A 228 -7.30 -1.70 -10.42
N ASN A 229 -6.46 -2.55 -10.95
CA ASN A 229 -5.84 -3.65 -10.22
C ASN A 229 -4.45 -3.96 -10.78
N VAL A 230 -3.61 -4.61 -9.99
CA VAL A 230 -2.35 -5.17 -10.46
C VAL A 230 -2.64 -6.44 -11.26
N LEU A 231 -1.98 -6.60 -12.41
CA LEU A 231 -1.96 -7.84 -13.20
C LEU A 231 -0.62 -8.54 -12.96
N LEU A 232 -0.65 -9.63 -12.16
CA LEU A 232 0.54 -10.43 -11.83
C LEU A 232 0.93 -11.41 -12.94
N ALA A 233 0.01 -11.72 -13.85
CA ALA A 233 0.25 -12.64 -14.97
C ALA A 233 1.20 -12.06 -16.04
N SER A 234 1.58 -10.78 -15.93
CA SER A 234 2.61 -10.15 -16.77
C SER A 234 3.94 -10.03 -16.00
N GLU A 235 5.06 -10.14 -16.70
CA GLU A 235 6.39 -9.91 -16.15
C GLU A 235 7.07 -8.80 -16.98
N PRO A 236 7.38 -7.67 -16.34
CA PRO A 236 6.97 -7.26 -14.98
C PRO A 236 5.45 -7.02 -14.85
N SER A 237 4.93 -7.01 -13.59
CA SER A 237 3.53 -6.73 -13.31
C SER A 237 3.10 -5.38 -13.86
N THR A 238 1.85 -5.28 -14.30
CA THR A 238 1.29 -4.06 -14.87
C THR A 238 -0.02 -3.69 -14.17
N ILE A 239 -0.53 -2.49 -14.45
CA ILE A 239 -1.85 -2.09 -14.00
C ILE A 239 -2.88 -2.37 -15.08
N GLN A 240 -4.01 -2.93 -14.68
CA GLN A 240 -5.17 -3.11 -15.51
C GLN A 240 -6.31 -2.24 -14.98
N VAL A 241 -7.01 -1.56 -15.89
CA VAL A 241 -8.24 -0.81 -15.59
C VAL A 241 -9.38 -1.48 -16.33
N ARG A 242 -10.52 -1.65 -15.65
CA ARG A 242 -11.72 -2.29 -16.18
C ARG A 242 -12.98 -1.62 -15.64
N ALA A 243 -14.10 -1.86 -16.29
CA ALA A 243 -15.41 -1.42 -15.80
C ALA A 243 -15.80 -2.14 -14.50
N ALA A 244 -16.71 -1.56 -13.74
CA ALA A 244 -17.18 -2.09 -12.44
C ALA A 244 -17.82 -3.50 -12.53
N ASP A 245 -18.35 -3.86 -13.70
CA ASP A 245 -18.88 -5.20 -13.96
C ASP A 245 -17.80 -6.24 -14.33
N GLY A 246 -16.55 -5.79 -14.47
CA GLY A 246 -15.41 -6.62 -14.87
C GLY A 246 -15.11 -6.61 -16.37
N SER A 247 -15.97 -6.00 -17.20
CA SER A 247 -15.78 -5.92 -18.64
C SER A 247 -14.75 -4.88 -19.08
N GLY A 248 -14.40 -4.88 -20.36
CA GLY A 248 -13.59 -3.84 -20.98
C GLY A 248 -12.19 -3.68 -20.39
N ALA A 249 -11.61 -4.78 -19.90
CA ALA A 249 -10.28 -4.74 -19.29
C ALA A 249 -9.22 -4.24 -20.27
N ARG A 250 -8.48 -3.20 -19.87
CA ARG A 250 -7.34 -2.67 -20.63
C ARG A 250 -6.11 -2.58 -19.73
N THR A 251 -4.96 -2.94 -20.26
CA THR A 251 -3.69 -2.78 -19.58
C THR A 251 -3.24 -1.34 -19.72
N VAL A 252 -2.96 -0.70 -18.59
CA VAL A 252 -2.35 0.61 -18.54
C VAL A 252 -0.86 0.39 -18.33
N ARG A 253 -0.08 0.59 -19.40
CA ARG A 253 1.36 0.31 -19.38
C ARG A 253 2.10 1.53 -18.86
N GLY A 254 2.78 1.32 -17.72
CA GLY A 254 3.84 2.19 -17.27
C GLY A 254 5.16 1.93 -18.01
N ASP A 255 6.28 2.14 -17.33
CA ASP A 255 7.60 1.74 -17.81
C ASP A 255 7.70 0.21 -17.84
N ALA A 256 7.98 -0.36 -19.01
CA ALA A 256 8.06 -1.81 -19.21
C ALA A 256 9.24 -2.48 -18.46
N SER A 257 10.18 -1.70 -17.93
CA SER A 257 11.29 -2.18 -17.11
C SER A 257 10.98 -2.22 -15.62
N LEU A 258 9.78 -1.76 -15.21
CA LEU A 258 9.40 -1.63 -13.80
C LEU A 258 8.20 -2.51 -13.46
N TRP A 259 8.23 -3.07 -12.27
CA TRP A 259 7.08 -3.69 -11.62
C TRP A 259 6.18 -2.59 -11.06
N HIS A 260 4.86 -2.74 -11.21
CA HIS A 260 3.83 -1.78 -10.80
C HIS A 260 2.90 -2.41 -9.79
N TYR A 261 2.73 -1.75 -8.62
CA TYR A 261 1.88 -2.24 -7.53
C TYR A 261 1.12 -1.09 -6.85
N TYR A 262 0.11 -1.44 -6.08
CA TYR A 262 -0.67 -0.54 -5.23
C TYR A 262 -1.27 0.64 -5.99
N PRO A 263 -2.08 0.39 -7.05
CA PRO A 263 -2.73 1.49 -7.75
C PRO A 263 -3.73 2.19 -6.84
N GLU A 264 -3.73 3.53 -6.86
CA GLU A 264 -4.70 4.36 -6.18
C GLU A 264 -5.10 5.54 -7.06
N TRP A 265 -6.38 5.83 -7.14
CA TRP A 265 -6.90 6.87 -8.00
C TRP A 265 -6.72 8.26 -7.39
N SER A 266 -6.46 9.26 -8.25
CA SER A 266 -6.64 10.65 -7.86
C SER A 266 -8.14 10.95 -7.64
N PRO A 267 -8.50 11.90 -6.76
CA PRO A 267 -9.90 12.26 -6.52
C PRO A 267 -10.68 12.70 -7.77
N ASP A 268 -10.00 13.22 -8.78
CA ASP A 268 -10.58 13.62 -10.06
C ASP A 268 -10.61 12.48 -11.11
N GLY A 269 -10.13 11.29 -10.76
CA GLY A 269 -10.12 10.11 -11.61
C GLY A 269 -9.16 10.16 -12.81
N ARG A 270 -8.31 11.18 -12.92
CA ARG A 270 -7.42 11.34 -14.08
C ARG A 270 -6.08 10.66 -13.94
N TRP A 271 -5.66 10.37 -12.71
CA TRP A 271 -4.35 9.82 -12.41
C TRP A 271 -4.43 8.57 -11.55
N LEU A 272 -3.41 7.75 -11.65
CA LEU A 272 -3.12 6.65 -10.74
C LEU A 272 -1.80 6.92 -10.03
N ALA A 273 -1.80 6.91 -8.71
CA ALA A 273 -0.58 6.80 -7.90
C ALA A 273 -0.23 5.32 -7.76
N LEU A 274 1.06 5.01 -7.79
CA LEU A 274 1.59 3.65 -7.83
C LEU A 274 2.83 3.54 -6.95
N SER A 275 3.18 2.30 -6.60
CA SER A 275 4.54 1.95 -6.23
C SER A 275 5.20 1.21 -7.38
N VAL A 276 6.43 1.59 -7.71
CA VAL A 276 7.20 0.99 -8.81
C VAL A 276 8.56 0.50 -8.31
N SER A 277 9.07 -0.58 -8.89
CA SER A 277 10.38 -1.12 -8.57
C SER A 277 11.02 -1.74 -9.82
N PRO A 278 12.35 -1.65 -9.98
CA PRO A 278 13.08 -2.40 -11.02
C PRO A 278 13.16 -3.90 -10.72
N GLN A 279 12.77 -4.31 -9.51
CA GLN A 279 12.83 -5.69 -9.04
C GLN A 279 11.42 -6.23 -8.78
N HIS A 280 11.31 -7.57 -8.69
CA HIS A 280 10.08 -8.25 -8.28
C HIS A 280 9.57 -7.72 -6.91
N HIS A 281 8.31 -8.02 -6.55
CA HIS A 281 7.65 -7.53 -5.33
C HIS A 281 8.43 -7.74 -4.02
N ASP A 282 9.37 -8.69 -3.98
CA ASP A 282 10.29 -8.89 -2.86
C ASP A 282 11.48 -7.92 -2.84
N GLY A 283 11.60 -7.07 -3.87
CA GLY A 283 12.68 -6.10 -4.02
C GLY A 283 12.65 -5.00 -2.97
N GLN A 284 13.79 -4.32 -2.83
CA GLN A 284 14.04 -3.29 -1.81
C GLN A 284 14.00 -1.87 -2.38
N ASP A 285 13.83 -1.68 -3.67
CA ASP A 285 13.96 -0.38 -4.34
C ASP A 285 12.60 0.12 -4.85
N TRP A 286 11.67 0.33 -3.92
CA TRP A 286 10.34 0.83 -4.24
C TRP A 286 10.28 2.34 -4.19
N ASP A 287 9.76 2.94 -5.26
CA ASP A 287 9.49 4.36 -5.37
C ASP A 287 8.01 4.62 -5.63
N LEU A 288 7.53 5.80 -5.24
CA LEU A 288 6.23 6.28 -5.70
C LEU A 288 6.33 6.78 -7.14
N ALA A 289 5.29 6.50 -7.90
CA ALA A 289 5.11 7.01 -9.25
C ALA A 289 3.66 7.43 -9.49
N ILE A 290 3.46 8.19 -10.54
CA ILE A 290 2.15 8.62 -11.00
C ILE A 290 2.03 8.44 -12.51
N MET A 291 0.86 8.04 -12.98
CA MET A 291 0.57 7.91 -14.40
C MET A 291 -0.84 8.36 -14.74
N PRO A 292 -1.12 8.84 -15.95
CA PRO A 292 -2.50 9.07 -16.39
C PRO A 292 -3.30 7.78 -16.36
N ALA A 293 -4.51 7.82 -15.83
CA ALA A 293 -5.36 6.66 -15.70
C ALA A 293 -5.80 6.08 -17.06
N ASP A 294 -5.75 6.89 -18.13
CA ASP A 294 -6.00 6.46 -19.51
C ASP A 294 -4.79 5.75 -20.16
N GLY A 295 -3.62 5.76 -19.50
CA GLY A 295 -2.40 5.17 -20.03
C GLY A 295 -1.77 5.94 -21.21
N SER A 296 -2.17 7.19 -21.43
CA SER A 296 -1.69 8.02 -22.55
C SER A 296 -0.20 8.34 -22.49
N ARG A 297 0.41 8.23 -21.31
CA ARG A 297 1.83 8.48 -21.06
C ARG A 297 2.40 7.51 -20.04
N PRO A 298 3.72 7.23 -20.06
CA PRO A 298 4.40 6.43 -19.04
C PRO A 298 4.25 6.99 -17.63
N ALA A 299 4.44 6.16 -16.63
CA ALA A 299 4.55 6.58 -15.25
C ALA A 299 5.75 7.50 -15.02
N VAL A 300 5.57 8.51 -14.18
CA VAL A 300 6.63 9.42 -13.74
C VAL A 300 6.90 9.15 -12.28
N ARG A 301 8.15 8.88 -11.92
CA ARG A 301 8.53 8.69 -10.51
C ARG A 301 8.36 9.99 -9.74
N LEU A 302 7.85 9.89 -8.55
CA LEU A 302 7.69 11.00 -7.59
C LEU A 302 8.79 10.99 -6.54
N THR A 303 9.26 9.79 -6.16
CA THR A 303 10.35 9.61 -5.20
C THR A 303 11.47 8.79 -5.84
N MET A 304 12.69 8.99 -5.34
CA MET A 304 13.88 8.19 -5.68
C MET A 304 14.77 8.11 -4.44
N GLY A 305 15.42 6.98 -4.21
CA GLY A 305 16.48 6.91 -3.21
C GLY A 305 16.32 5.80 -2.17
N ALA A 306 17.04 5.93 -1.06
CA ALA A 306 17.15 4.89 -0.04
C ALA A 306 15.88 4.76 0.81
N GLY A 307 15.01 3.86 0.43
CA GLY A 307 13.81 3.51 1.17
C GLY A 307 12.76 2.88 0.26
N ASN A 308 11.94 2.02 0.84
CA ASN A 308 10.84 1.38 0.13
C ASN A 308 9.58 2.23 0.32
N ASP A 309 9.23 3.03 -0.67
CA ASP A 309 8.02 3.85 -0.68
C ASP A 309 6.87 3.06 -1.29
N ARG A 310 5.90 2.64 -0.46
CA ARG A 310 4.85 1.70 -0.89
C ARG A 310 3.46 2.14 -0.45
N GLY A 311 2.47 1.66 -1.21
CA GLY A 311 1.06 1.77 -0.88
C GLY A 311 0.60 3.21 -0.74
N PRO A 312 0.76 4.03 -1.80
CA PRO A 312 0.24 5.39 -1.78
C PRO A 312 -1.28 5.36 -1.64
N ASP A 313 -1.81 6.36 -0.94
CA ASP A 313 -3.23 6.65 -0.91
C ASP A 313 -3.42 8.16 -1.07
N TRP A 314 -4.39 8.56 -1.88
CA TRP A 314 -4.56 9.95 -2.27
C TRP A 314 -5.63 10.63 -1.43
N LYS A 315 -5.27 11.74 -0.81
CA LYS A 315 -6.22 12.51 0.00
C LYS A 315 -7.41 12.97 -0.86
N PRO A 316 -8.66 12.69 -0.41
CA PRO A 316 -9.88 13.09 -1.11
C PRO A 316 -10.04 14.58 -1.27
#